data_a6bb34b0671bd434654a5af7f5a398c3
#
_entry.id   a6bb34b0671bd434654a5af7f5a398c3
#
_cell.length_a   1.000
_cell.length_b   1.000
_cell.length_c   1.000
_cell.angle_alpha   90.00
_cell.angle_beta   90.00
_cell.angle_gamma   90.00
#
_symmetry.space_group_name_H-M   'P 1'
#
loop_
_entity.id
_entity.type
_entity.pdbx_description
1 polymer ?
#
loop_
_entity_poly.entity_id
_entity_poly.type
_entity_poly.pdbx_seq_one_letter_code
_entity_poly.pdbx_strand_id
1 'polypeptide(L)'
;MSKEETQLVLVEAISQYRIRYVVEVPVGVDDYGNDKQLWALDTVTCEEAEQFSQKHIGETIVSHRVITKKEALQLCDEDNEYVNSWTKEHKINTFVTKWEEE
;
A
#
# COMPACT_ATOMS: atom_id res chain seq x y z
N MET A 1 36.92 -18.29 -0.22
CA MET A 1 35.50 -18.05 0.02
C MET A 1 34.72 -18.18 -1.29
N SER A 2 33.85 -19.13 -1.38
CA SER A 2 32.95 -19.19 -2.52
C SER A 2 31.90 -18.10 -2.36
N LYS A 3 31.70 -17.31 -3.40
CA LYS A 3 30.59 -16.37 -3.45
C LYS A 3 29.33 -17.15 -3.76
N GLU A 4 28.35 -17.07 -2.90
CA GLU A 4 27.05 -17.62 -3.23
C GLU A 4 26.43 -16.81 -4.36
N GLU A 5 25.89 -17.50 -5.34
CA GLU A 5 25.11 -16.84 -6.37
C GLU A 5 23.80 -16.36 -5.75
N THR A 6 23.41 -15.17 -6.08
CA THR A 6 22.16 -14.60 -5.62
C THR A 6 21.23 -14.34 -6.77
N GLN A 7 19.95 -14.29 -6.47
CA GLN A 7 18.91 -13.95 -7.43
C GLN A 7 17.97 -12.94 -6.79
N LEU A 8 17.30 -12.18 -7.62
CA LEU A 8 16.29 -11.22 -7.15
C LEU A 8 14.91 -11.87 -7.31
N VAL A 9 14.11 -11.77 -6.26
CA VAL A 9 12.75 -12.29 -6.28
C VAL A 9 11.79 -11.12 -6.03
N LEU A 10 10.87 -10.90 -6.95
CA LEU A 10 9.78 -9.94 -6.77
C LEU A 10 8.64 -10.65 -6.03
N VAL A 11 8.25 -10.09 -4.90
CA VAL A 11 7.08 -10.58 -4.14
C VAL A 11 6.04 -9.48 -4.17
N GLU A 12 4.85 -9.81 -4.64
CA GLU A 12 3.72 -8.90 -4.62
C GLU A 12 2.76 -9.31 -3.52
N ALA A 13 2.38 -8.36 -2.69
CA ALA A 13 1.50 -8.60 -1.56
C ALA A 13 0.47 -7.49 -1.46
N ILE A 14 -0.68 -7.83 -0.88
CA ILE A 14 -1.74 -6.87 -0.60
C ILE A 14 -1.91 -6.80 0.90
N SER A 15 -1.77 -5.59 1.46
CA SER A 15 -2.04 -5.33 2.86
C SER A 15 -3.44 -4.79 3.02
N GLN A 16 -4.19 -5.32 3.99
CA GLN A 16 -5.55 -4.90 4.27
C GLN A 16 -5.61 -4.15 5.59
N TYR A 17 -6.34 -3.05 5.58
CA TYR A 17 -6.54 -2.20 6.74
C TYR A 17 -8.02 -2.01 7.00
N ARG A 18 -8.41 -2.09 8.28
CA ARG A 18 -9.74 -1.68 8.69
C ARG A 18 -9.65 -0.22 9.09
N ILE A 19 -10.39 0.63 8.41
CA ILE A 19 -10.44 2.06 8.68
C ILE A 19 -11.83 2.37 9.26
N ARG A 20 -11.86 3.12 10.34
CA ARG A 20 -13.10 3.54 10.97
C ARG A 20 -13.25 5.04 10.86
N TYR A 21 -14.49 5.45 10.69
CA TYR A 21 -14.88 6.85 10.65
C TYR A 21 -16.04 7.06 11.61
N VAL A 22 -16.04 8.20 12.28
CA VAL A 22 -17.16 8.62 13.13
C VAL A 22 -17.66 9.95 12.60
N VAL A 23 -18.89 10.00 12.19
CA VAL A 23 -19.50 11.21 11.60
C VAL A 23 -20.71 11.61 12.44
N GLU A 24 -20.73 12.85 12.89
CA GLU A 24 -21.87 13.41 13.60
C GLU A 24 -22.92 13.88 12.60
N VAL A 25 -24.13 13.32 12.71
CA VAL A 25 -25.25 13.67 11.84
C VAL A 25 -26.50 13.98 12.64
N PRO A 26 -27.43 14.81 12.11
CA PRO A 26 -28.70 15.08 12.80
C PRO A 26 -29.53 13.82 12.97
N VAL A 27 -30.35 13.79 13.99
CA VAL A 27 -31.33 12.72 14.22
C VAL A 27 -32.59 13.03 13.39
N GLY A 28 -33.22 11.97 12.88
CA GLY A 28 -34.49 12.10 12.19
C GLY A 28 -34.44 11.61 10.76
N VAL A 29 -35.43 12.03 9.99
CA VAL A 29 -35.66 11.61 8.60
C VAL A 29 -35.50 12.85 7.70
N ASP A 30 -34.92 12.67 6.53
CA ASP A 30 -34.77 13.75 5.56
C ASP A 30 -36.08 13.98 4.79
N ASP A 31 -36.07 14.94 3.86
CA ASP A 31 -37.24 15.30 3.05
C ASP A 31 -37.73 14.17 2.16
N TYR A 32 -36.92 13.13 1.93
CA TYR A 32 -37.24 11.97 1.09
C TYR A 32 -37.63 10.74 1.90
N GLY A 33 -37.75 10.87 3.24
CA GLY A 33 -38.13 9.75 4.10
C GLY A 33 -36.99 8.84 4.52
N ASN A 34 -35.73 9.20 4.23
CA ASN A 34 -34.59 8.42 4.59
C ASN A 34 -34.03 8.82 5.95
N ASP A 35 -33.54 7.84 6.74
CA ASP A 35 -32.90 8.12 8.01
C ASP A 35 -31.60 8.92 7.77
N LYS A 36 -31.46 10.03 8.51
CA LYS A 36 -30.29 10.90 8.35
C LYS A 36 -28.97 10.25 8.71
N GLN A 37 -28.98 9.13 9.43
CA GLN A 37 -27.74 8.39 9.68
C GLN A 37 -27.04 7.96 8.39
N LEU A 38 -27.78 7.80 7.28
CA LEU A 38 -27.20 7.46 5.98
C LEU A 38 -26.30 8.57 5.44
N TRP A 39 -26.45 9.81 5.93
CA TRP A 39 -25.57 10.91 5.52
C TRP A 39 -24.11 10.65 5.93
N ALA A 40 -23.89 9.86 7.00
CA ALA A 40 -22.54 9.48 7.42
C ALA A 40 -21.86 8.62 6.37
N LEU A 41 -22.61 7.73 5.72
CA LEU A 41 -22.07 6.88 4.63
C LEU A 41 -21.67 7.73 3.45
N ASP A 42 -22.47 8.72 3.08
CA ASP A 42 -22.17 9.63 1.99
C ASP A 42 -20.92 10.46 2.27
N THR A 43 -20.77 10.93 3.51
CA THR A 43 -19.59 11.71 3.92
C THR A 43 -18.31 10.90 3.77
N VAL A 44 -18.33 9.62 4.15
CA VAL A 44 -17.18 8.73 3.99
C VAL A 44 -16.92 8.43 2.52
N THR A 45 -17.98 8.13 1.76
CA THR A 45 -17.87 7.80 0.33
C THR A 45 -17.33 8.97 -0.49
N CYS A 46 -17.69 10.20 -0.13
CA CYS A 46 -17.21 11.41 -0.79
C CYS A 46 -15.85 11.89 -0.27
N GLU A 47 -15.20 11.11 0.58
CA GLU A 47 -13.87 11.41 1.15
C GLU A 47 -13.84 12.70 1.99
N GLU A 48 -14.97 13.07 2.57
CA GLU A 48 -15.09 14.26 3.41
C GLU A 48 -14.90 13.97 4.90
N ALA A 49 -14.85 12.70 5.28
CA ALA A 49 -14.66 12.28 6.67
C ALA A 49 -13.20 12.08 7.02
N GLU A 50 -12.81 12.52 8.22
CA GLU A 50 -11.46 12.25 8.71
C GLU A 50 -11.39 10.84 9.29
N GLN A 51 -10.25 10.19 9.09
CA GLN A 51 -10.00 8.87 9.64
C GLN A 51 -9.95 8.92 11.16
N PHE A 52 -10.80 8.11 11.78
CA PHE A 52 -10.87 7.97 13.23
C PHE A 52 -9.80 7.02 13.76
N SER A 53 -9.66 5.85 13.11
CA SER A 53 -8.66 4.86 13.48
C SER A 53 -8.34 3.95 12.31
N GLN A 54 -7.17 3.32 12.37
CA GLN A 54 -6.72 2.38 11.37
C GLN A 54 -6.08 1.17 12.05
N LYS A 55 -6.40 -0.01 11.55
CA LYS A 55 -5.79 -1.25 12.03
C LYS A 55 -5.41 -2.13 10.85
N HIS A 56 -4.17 -2.55 10.81
CA HIS A 56 -3.71 -3.54 9.83
C HIS A 56 -4.30 -4.90 10.21
N ILE A 57 -5.07 -5.50 9.32
CA ILE A 57 -5.77 -6.76 9.58
C ILE A 57 -5.16 -7.96 8.89
N GLY A 58 -4.24 -7.74 7.98
CA GLY A 58 -3.55 -8.85 7.35
C GLY A 58 -2.84 -8.46 6.08
N GLU A 59 -1.98 -9.37 5.64
CA GLU A 59 -1.25 -9.25 4.39
C GLU A 59 -1.35 -10.57 3.65
N THR A 60 -1.69 -10.51 2.37
CA THR A 60 -1.78 -11.69 1.53
C THR A 60 -0.76 -11.59 0.42
N ILE A 61 0.08 -12.61 0.29
CA ILE A 61 1.03 -12.70 -0.82
C ILE A 61 0.28 -13.17 -2.05
N VAL A 62 0.29 -12.36 -3.10
CA VAL A 62 -0.44 -12.66 -4.35
C VAL A 62 0.43 -13.37 -5.37
N SER A 63 1.72 -13.04 -5.43
CA SER A 63 2.62 -13.67 -6.38
C SER A 63 4.08 -13.52 -5.98
N HIS A 64 4.91 -14.36 -6.56
CA HIS A 64 6.36 -14.18 -6.48
C HIS A 64 6.99 -14.73 -7.77
N ARG A 65 8.07 -14.10 -8.21
CA ARG A 65 8.84 -14.57 -9.35
C ARG A 65 10.27 -14.07 -9.32
N VAL A 66 11.16 -14.81 -9.94
CA VAL A 66 12.55 -14.36 -10.12
C VAL A 66 12.58 -13.28 -11.18
N ILE A 67 13.30 -12.20 -10.89
CA ILE A 67 13.46 -11.09 -11.83
C ILE A 67 14.95 -10.77 -12.03
N THR A 68 15.25 -10.09 -13.12
CA THR A 68 16.59 -9.59 -13.38
C THR A 68 16.81 -8.25 -12.67
N LYS A 69 18.07 -7.88 -12.52
CA LYS A 69 18.44 -6.56 -11.98
C LYS A 69 17.85 -5.43 -12.83
N LYS A 70 17.82 -5.62 -14.15
CA LYS A 70 17.22 -4.66 -15.08
C LYS A 70 15.73 -4.48 -14.81
N GLU A 71 15.01 -5.58 -14.61
CA GLU A 71 13.58 -5.53 -14.26
C GLU A 71 13.34 -4.83 -12.92
N ALA A 72 14.19 -5.13 -11.92
CA ALA A 72 14.09 -4.49 -10.61
C ALA A 72 14.25 -2.97 -10.71
N LEU A 73 15.22 -2.51 -11.49
CA LEU A 73 15.45 -1.09 -11.72
C LEU A 73 14.30 -0.42 -12.46
N GLN A 74 13.75 -1.11 -13.45
CA GLN A 74 12.60 -0.63 -14.20
C GLN A 74 11.37 -0.46 -13.32
N LEU A 75 11.08 -1.46 -12.47
CA LEU A 75 9.96 -1.40 -11.53
C LEU A 75 10.17 -0.29 -10.50
N CYS A 76 11.39 -0.11 -10.02
CA CYS A 76 11.73 0.96 -9.10
C CYS A 76 11.39 2.34 -9.69
N ASP A 77 11.76 2.56 -10.96
CA ASP A 77 11.47 3.82 -11.64
C ASP A 77 9.98 4.03 -11.89
N GLU A 78 9.25 2.97 -12.24
CA GLU A 78 7.81 3.03 -12.49
C GLU A 78 7.03 3.32 -11.21
N ASP A 79 7.41 2.70 -10.10
CA ASP A 79 6.69 2.81 -8.84
C ASP A 79 7.11 4.02 -8.00
N ASN A 80 8.30 4.55 -8.24
CA ASN A 80 8.90 5.61 -7.44
C ASN A 80 9.52 6.68 -8.34
N GLU A 81 8.71 7.50 -8.97
CA GLU A 81 9.18 8.51 -9.93
C GLU A 81 10.24 9.46 -9.36
N TYR A 82 10.19 9.74 -8.06
CA TYR A 82 11.13 10.68 -7.43
C TYR A 82 12.58 10.19 -7.42
N VAL A 83 12.82 8.91 -7.73
CA VAL A 83 14.19 8.34 -7.74
C VAL A 83 14.79 8.23 -9.15
N ASN A 84 14.13 8.74 -10.17
CA ASN A 84 14.61 8.61 -11.56
C ASN A 84 16.03 9.16 -11.74
N SER A 85 16.42 10.17 -10.98
CA SER A 85 17.76 10.75 -11.05
C SER A 85 18.81 10.03 -10.22
N TRP A 86 18.42 9.02 -9.43
CA TRP A 86 19.34 8.27 -8.61
C TRP A 86 20.20 7.33 -9.45
N THR A 87 21.41 7.03 -8.99
CA THR A 87 22.24 6.01 -9.63
C THR A 87 21.62 4.63 -9.46
N LYS A 88 21.96 3.71 -10.37
CA LYS A 88 21.48 2.33 -10.30
C LYS A 88 21.89 1.66 -8.98
N GLU A 89 23.13 1.88 -8.56
CA GLU A 89 23.65 1.33 -7.32
C GLU A 89 22.87 1.85 -6.11
N HIS A 90 22.58 3.13 -6.07
CA HIS A 90 21.81 3.73 -4.97
C HIS A 90 20.38 3.16 -4.90
N LYS A 91 19.75 2.97 -6.05
CA LYS A 91 18.40 2.34 -6.12
C LYS A 91 18.43 0.93 -5.56
N ILE A 92 19.37 0.12 -5.98
CA ILE A 92 19.51 -1.27 -5.50
C ILE A 92 19.78 -1.29 -4.00
N ASN A 93 20.69 -0.47 -3.52
CA ASN A 93 21.03 -0.44 -2.09
C ASN A 93 19.85 0.03 -1.21
N THR A 94 18.99 0.87 -1.74
CA THR A 94 17.87 1.44 -0.98
C THR A 94 16.63 0.53 -1.01
N PHE A 95 16.28 -0.02 -2.18
CA PHE A 95 15.01 -0.71 -2.37
C PHE A 95 15.09 -2.23 -2.36
N VAL A 96 16.26 -2.81 -2.57
CA VAL A 96 16.42 -4.27 -2.54
C VAL A 96 16.86 -4.70 -1.15
N THR A 97 16.05 -5.53 -0.52
CA THR A 97 16.39 -6.11 0.78
C THR A 97 17.28 -7.33 0.55
N LYS A 98 18.40 -7.38 1.24
CA LYS A 98 19.31 -8.52 1.16
C LYS A 98 18.99 -9.51 2.26
N TRP A 99 18.79 -10.77 1.88
CA TRP A 99 18.62 -11.84 2.85
C TRP A 99 19.97 -12.11 3.53
N GLU A 100 19.95 -12.14 4.84
CA GLU A 100 21.15 -12.41 5.63
C GLU A 100 20.92 -13.67 6.47
N GLU A 101 21.91 -14.53 6.48
CA GLU A 101 21.92 -15.70 7.32
C GLU A 101 22.45 -15.33 8.68
N GLU A 102 21.66 -15.63 9.73
CA GLU A 102 22.08 -15.44 11.11
C GLU A 102 22.82 -16.65 11.68
#